data_9a3bfa825b0f3c0a544ab720dac0e4f7
#
_entry.id   9a3bfa825b0f3c0a544ab720dac0e4f7
#
_cell.length_a   1.000
_cell.length_b   1.000
_cell.length_c   1.000
_cell.angle_alpha   90.00
_cell.angle_beta   90.00
_cell.angle_gamma   90.00
#
_symmetry.space_group_name_H-M   'P 1'
#
loop_
_entity.id
_entity.type
_entity.pdbx_description
1 polymer ?
#
loop_
_entity_poly.entity_id
_entity_poly.type
_entity_poly.pdbx_seq_one_letter_code
_entity_poly.pdbx_strand_id
1 'polypeptide(L)'
;MASLGAILRGVLRRTTPPHAGAEAVEAALRARIARPSDRAALRKARLVFHAGEAGVWTVDLRQGEVTLTRGRLGGPGATIYADPATLVDVLEGRLAGVQAFLDGRLFMRGNIALTLELDDLLHPAARDPRSPRCHRVSAGGVESFYLEAGERGATPVVLLHGLGATSASFLPTIWDLSRDHRVFAVDLPGFGESAKPVRPLHAAYYARWMVDFLDAVALPRANLVGNSMGGRVALEVGLRSPERVDRLVLLCPSMAWRRYRFAAGLVRLLRPELGVTPLPVLHRLVLGVLRSLFARPERVPDAAMNAAADEFVRVFATPRGRIAFFHAARAIYLEDPHGARGFWSRLPGLSRPSLFVFGDRDWLVPRAFLHHVGAALPSATCETFSDCGHVPQFEFPERTSALMRAFFLSP
;
A
#
# COMPACT_ATOMS: atom_id res chain seq x y z
N MET A 1 -24.92 -3.38 -10.15
CA MET A 1 -24.29 -2.17 -9.56
C MET A 1 -24.95 -1.90 -8.21
N ALA A 2 -24.40 -2.44 -7.12
CA ALA A 2 -24.87 -2.06 -5.80
C ALA A 2 -24.37 -0.63 -5.50
N SER A 3 -25.31 0.30 -5.28
CA SER A 3 -24.94 1.68 -4.91
C SER A 3 -24.27 1.66 -3.53
N LEU A 4 -23.40 2.65 -3.26
CA LEU A 4 -22.79 2.87 -1.93
C LEU A 4 -23.83 2.74 -0.81
N GLY A 5 -25.09 3.15 -1.07
CA GLY A 5 -26.21 2.99 -0.16
C GLY A 5 -26.67 1.54 0.06
N ALA A 6 -26.38 0.60 -0.85
CA ALA A 6 -26.72 -0.82 -0.66
C ALA A 6 -25.67 -1.54 0.19
N ILE A 7 -24.39 -1.19 0.00
CA ILE A 7 -23.27 -1.70 0.81
C ILE A 7 -23.39 -1.21 2.24
N LEU A 8 -23.67 0.08 2.41
CA LEU A 8 -23.91 0.67 3.74
C LEU A 8 -25.13 0.04 4.45
N ARG A 9 -26.20 -0.29 3.71
CA ARG A 9 -27.37 -0.97 4.31
C ARG A 9 -27.09 -2.40 4.75
N GLY A 10 -26.17 -3.12 4.10
CA GLY A 10 -25.79 -4.49 4.49
C GLY A 10 -24.99 -4.53 5.80
N VAL A 11 -24.08 -3.58 6.00
CA VAL A 11 -23.22 -3.47 7.20
C VAL A 11 -24.01 -2.91 8.40
N LEU A 12 -25.03 -2.08 8.15
CA LEU A 12 -25.74 -1.32 9.19
C LEU A 12 -26.96 -2.05 9.79
N ARG A 13 -27.29 -3.28 9.37
CA ARG A 13 -28.43 -4.05 9.90
C ARG A 13 -28.04 -4.98 11.07
N ARG A 14 -27.49 -4.45 12.17
CA ARG A 14 -27.50 -5.15 13.46
C ARG A 14 -28.20 -4.29 14.50
N THR A 15 -29.22 -4.87 15.10
CA THR A 15 -30.25 -4.28 15.94
C THR A 15 -29.73 -3.88 17.33
N THR A 16 -29.22 -2.65 17.44
CA THR A 16 -29.13 -1.93 18.72
C THR A 16 -30.00 -0.68 18.60
N PRO A 17 -30.74 -0.27 19.64
CA PRO A 17 -31.52 0.95 19.59
C PRO A 17 -30.64 2.16 19.20
N PRO A 18 -31.03 3.00 18.25
CA PRO A 18 -30.17 4.04 17.67
C PRO A 18 -29.60 5.03 18.69
N HIS A 19 -30.34 5.31 19.77
CA HIS A 19 -29.90 6.26 20.80
C HIS A 19 -28.78 5.72 21.71
N ALA A 20 -28.87 4.46 22.14
CA ALA A 20 -27.84 3.85 23.00
C ALA A 20 -26.50 3.71 22.25
N GLY A 21 -26.55 3.44 20.94
CA GLY A 21 -25.35 3.37 20.10
C GLY A 21 -24.68 4.73 19.89
N ALA A 22 -25.45 5.81 19.78
CA ALA A 22 -24.94 7.18 19.61
C ALA A 22 -24.16 7.67 20.84
N GLU A 23 -24.72 7.47 22.03
CA GLU A 23 -24.09 7.85 23.30
C GLU A 23 -22.79 7.07 23.54
N ALA A 24 -22.79 5.76 23.26
CA ALA A 24 -21.61 4.92 23.41
C ALA A 24 -20.47 5.35 22.45
N VAL A 25 -20.78 5.64 21.19
CA VAL A 25 -19.80 6.13 20.21
C VAL A 25 -19.25 7.48 20.62
N GLU A 26 -20.10 8.43 21.03
CA GLU A 26 -19.65 9.75 21.46
C GLU A 26 -18.79 9.67 22.73
N ALA A 27 -19.17 8.85 23.70
CA ALA A 27 -18.40 8.63 24.91
C ALA A 27 -17.02 8.02 24.60
N ALA A 28 -16.96 7.01 23.73
CA ALA A 28 -15.71 6.41 23.30
C ALA A 28 -14.80 7.40 22.58
N LEU A 29 -15.34 8.23 21.66
CA LEU A 29 -14.59 9.29 20.99
C LEU A 29 -14.06 10.32 21.99
N ARG A 30 -14.89 10.81 22.92
CA ARG A 30 -14.50 11.78 23.97
C ARG A 30 -13.40 11.20 24.88
N ALA A 31 -13.53 9.97 25.32
CA ALA A 31 -12.54 9.28 26.15
C ALA A 31 -11.19 9.17 25.45
N ARG A 32 -11.19 8.98 24.14
CA ARG A 32 -9.96 8.90 23.34
C ARG A 32 -9.31 10.27 23.12
N ILE A 33 -10.11 11.26 22.80
CA ILE A 33 -9.63 12.63 22.58
C ILE A 33 -9.07 13.24 23.87
N ALA A 34 -9.59 12.87 25.05
CA ALA A 34 -9.14 13.38 26.31
C ALA A 34 -7.76 12.86 26.76
N ARG A 35 -7.26 11.76 26.19
CA ARG A 35 -5.96 11.20 26.59
C ARG A 35 -4.82 12.11 26.13
N PRO A 36 -3.84 12.41 27.01
CA PRO A 36 -2.62 13.11 26.64
C PRO A 36 -1.81 12.18 25.72
N SER A 37 -1.83 12.44 24.46
CA SER A 37 -0.91 11.87 23.49
C SER A 37 -0.03 13.00 22.98
N ASP A 38 1.05 12.67 22.30
CA ASP A 38 1.96 13.66 21.72
C ASP A 38 1.24 14.44 20.60
N ARG A 39 0.26 15.26 20.99
CA ARG A 39 -0.60 16.06 20.11
C ARG A 39 0.21 17.01 19.22
N ALA A 40 1.42 17.34 19.62
CA ALA A 40 2.33 18.17 18.83
C ALA A 40 2.78 17.50 17.51
N ALA A 41 2.76 16.17 17.45
CA ALA A 41 3.09 15.42 16.24
C ALA A 41 1.92 15.32 15.24
N LEU A 42 0.69 15.70 15.65
CA LEU A 42 -0.49 15.61 14.81
C LEU A 42 -0.48 16.67 13.72
N ARG A 43 -0.48 16.21 12.50
CA ARG A 43 -0.76 17.07 11.34
C ARG A 43 -2.18 17.64 11.45
N LYS A 44 -2.37 18.86 10.93
CA LYS A 44 -3.70 19.41 10.73
C LYS A 44 -4.54 18.42 9.90
N ALA A 45 -5.54 17.83 10.53
CA ALA A 45 -6.35 16.79 9.92
C ALA A 45 -7.81 16.87 10.37
N ARG A 46 -8.71 16.41 9.53
CA ARG A 46 -10.12 16.25 9.85
C ARG A 46 -10.56 14.83 9.51
N LEU A 47 -11.12 14.16 10.49
CA LEU A 47 -11.62 12.80 10.39
C LEU A 47 -13.13 12.79 10.65
N VAL A 48 -13.86 12.06 9.82
CA VAL A 48 -15.30 11.88 9.98
C VAL A 48 -15.56 10.42 10.33
N PHE A 49 -16.30 10.19 11.40
CA PHE A 49 -16.76 8.88 11.84
C PHE A 49 -18.24 8.75 11.54
N HIS A 50 -18.59 7.76 10.74
CA HIS A 50 -19.98 7.48 10.36
C HIS A 50 -20.40 6.14 10.97
N ALA A 51 -21.21 6.20 12.02
CA ALA A 51 -21.70 5.03 12.76
C ALA A 51 -23.14 4.66 12.37
N GLY A 52 -23.40 4.56 11.09
CA GLY A 52 -24.73 4.19 10.58
C GLY A 52 -25.84 5.12 11.05
N GLU A 53 -26.91 4.53 11.55
CA GLU A 53 -28.08 5.26 12.07
C GLU A 53 -27.80 5.97 13.42
N ALA A 54 -26.75 5.57 14.16
CA ALA A 54 -26.36 6.22 15.40
C ALA A 54 -25.88 7.65 15.18
N GLY A 55 -25.31 7.96 14.02
CA GLY A 55 -24.96 9.34 13.67
C GLY A 55 -23.58 9.49 13.03
N VAL A 56 -23.17 10.74 12.93
CA VAL A 56 -21.89 11.16 12.34
C VAL A 56 -21.19 12.10 13.31
N TRP A 57 -19.88 11.94 13.47
CA TRP A 57 -19.02 12.81 14.26
C TRP A 57 -17.81 13.24 13.45
N THR A 58 -17.38 14.45 13.68
CA THR A 58 -16.14 14.99 13.10
C THR A 58 -15.14 15.27 14.22
N VAL A 59 -13.96 14.71 14.09
CA VAL A 59 -12.77 15.02 14.89
C VAL A 59 -11.89 15.95 14.06
N ASP A 60 -11.69 17.17 14.53
CA ASP A 60 -10.85 18.18 13.88
C ASP A 60 -9.57 18.39 14.71
N LEU A 61 -8.43 18.12 14.08
CA LEU A 61 -7.10 18.25 14.66
C LEU A 61 -6.45 19.52 14.12
N ARG A 62 -6.27 20.54 14.97
CA ARG A 62 -5.68 21.82 14.58
C ARG A 62 -4.69 22.30 15.64
N GLN A 63 -3.43 22.45 15.26
CA GLN A 63 -2.40 23.11 16.10
C GLN A 63 -2.33 22.56 17.55
N GLY A 64 -2.46 21.23 17.70
CA GLY A 64 -2.43 20.57 19.01
C GLY A 64 -3.79 20.54 19.74
N GLU A 65 -4.81 21.23 19.23
CA GLU A 65 -6.18 21.14 19.74
C GLU A 65 -6.95 20.04 19.00
N VAL A 66 -7.76 19.30 19.74
CA VAL A 66 -8.65 18.27 19.20
C VAL A 66 -10.07 18.62 19.59
N THR A 67 -10.91 18.84 18.59
CA THR A 67 -12.33 19.12 18.81
C THR A 67 -13.20 18.00 18.26
N LEU A 68 -14.26 17.66 18.99
CA LEU A 68 -15.31 16.73 18.57
C LEU A 68 -16.59 17.49 18.29
N THR A 69 -17.11 17.35 17.09
CA THR A 69 -18.39 17.96 16.68
C THR A 69 -19.32 16.86 16.17
N ARG A 70 -20.56 16.85 16.65
CA ARG A 70 -21.60 15.98 16.08
C ARG A 70 -22.03 16.54 14.72
N GLY A 71 -22.04 15.67 13.71
CA GLY A 71 -22.30 16.03 12.33
C GLY A 71 -21.06 15.99 11.46
N ARG A 72 -21.26 16.14 10.14
CA ARG A 72 -20.19 16.14 9.12
C ARG A 72 -19.75 17.56 8.81
N LEU A 73 -18.50 17.86 9.09
CA LEU A 73 -17.84 19.08 8.59
C LEU A 73 -17.19 18.83 7.23
N GLY A 74 -17.16 19.85 6.37
CA GLY A 74 -16.61 19.76 5.01
C GLY A 74 -15.11 19.52 4.98
N GLY A 75 -14.64 18.93 3.87
CA GLY A 75 -13.21 18.70 3.59
C GLY A 75 -12.53 17.71 4.55
N PRO A 76 -13.09 16.50 4.81
CA PRO A 76 -12.39 15.51 5.62
C PRO A 76 -11.16 14.99 4.89
N GLY A 77 -10.06 14.78 5.63
CA GLY A 77 -8.89 14.07 5.14
C GLY A 77 -9.17 12.57 5.00
N ALA A 78 -9.98 12.01 5.93
CA ALA A 78 -10.50 10.66 5.83
C ALA A 78 -11.91 10.55 6.46
N THR A 79 -12.67 9.56 5.99
CA THR A 79 -13.98 9.18 6.56
C THR A 79 -13.96 7.69 6.89
N ILE A 80 -14.34 7.37 8.11
CA ILE A 80 -14.40 6.01 8.64
C ILE A 80 -15.87 5.61 8.77
N TYR A 81 -16.23 4.45 8.27
CA TYR A 81 -17.58 3.89 8.33
C TYR A 81 -17.54 2.56 9.07
N ALA A 82 -18.36 2.39 10.07
CA ALA A 82 -18.58 1.13 10.77
C ALA A 82 -19.97 1.12 11.43
N ASP A 83 -20.44 -0.04 11.85
CA ASP A 83 -21.56 -0.07 12.79
C ASP A 83 -21.13 0.47 14.17
N PRO A 84 -22.07 0.92 15.03
CA PRO A 84 -21.74 1.54 16.32
C PRO A 84 -20.91 0.63 17.24
N ALA A 85 -21.21 -0.67 17.29
CA ALA A 85 -20.51 -1.62 18.16
C ALA A 85 -19.07 -1.84 17.69
N THR A 86 -18.86 -2.04 16.39
CA THR A 86 -17.52 -2.15 15.78
C THR A 86 -16.71 -0.88 16.04
N LEU A 87 -17.31 0.29 15.87
CA LEU A 87 -16.61 1.55 16.09
C LEU A 87 -16.19 1.73 17.56
N VAL A 88 -17.05 1.37 18.50
CA VAL A 88 -16.74 1.40 19.94
C VAL A 88 -15.62 0.39 20.25
N ASP A 89 -15.70 -0.84 19.74
CA ASP A 89 -14.66 -1.86 19.94
C ASP A 89 -13.28 -1.39 19.43
N VAL A 90 -13.25 -0.75 18.27
CA VAL A 90 -12.01 -0.17 17.73
C VAL A 90 -11.53 1.00 18.58
N LEU A 91 -12.41 1.95 18.92
CA LEU A 91 -12.06 3.11 19.75
C LEU A 91 -11.58 2.72 21.15
N GLU A 92 -12.10 1.67 21.74
CA GLU A 92 -11.68 1.17 23.06
C GLU A 92 -10.49 0.18 23.00
N GLY A 93 -10.03 -0.21 21.80
CA GLY A 93 -8.89 -1.09 21.59
C GLY A 93 -9.19 -2.58 21.82
N ARG A 94 -10.47 -2.96 21.85
CA ARG A 94 -10.89 -4.39 21.90
C ARG A 94 -10.73 -5.07 20.54
N LEU A 95 -10.77 -4.29 19.45
CA LEU A 95 -10.59 -4.76 18.08
C LEU A 95 -9.57 -3.86 17.38
N ALA A 96 -8.55 -4.44 16.74
CA ALA A 96 -7.60 -3.68 15.95
C ALA A 96 -8.30 -3.08 14.70
N GLY A 97 -8.07 -1.79 14.42
CA GLY A 97 -8.70 -1.11 13.29
C GLY A 97 -8.38 -1.77 11.94
N VAL A 98 -7.14 -2.22 11.75
CA VAL A 98 -6.72 -2.96 10.55
C VAL A 98 -7.45 -4.30 10.43
N GLN A 99 -7.61 -5.04 11.53
CA GLN A 99 -8.39 -6.28 11.51
C GLN A 99 -9.85 -6.00 11.12
N ALA A 100 -10.48 -4.99 11.75
CA ALA A 100 -11.85 -4.59 11.40
C ALA A 100 -11.99 -4.23 9.91
N PHE A 101 -10.97 -3.59 9.33
CA PHE A 101 -10.94 -3.27 7.90
C PHE A 101 -10.80 -4.52 7.02
N LEU A 102 -9.90 -5.44 7.36
CA LEU A 102 -9.70 -6.68 6.61
C LEU A 102 -10.91 -7.62 6.70
N ASP A 103 -11.58 -7.64 7.85
CA ASP A 103 -12.82 -8.40 8.09
C ASP A 103 -14.07 -7.75 7.42
N GLY A 104 -13.90 -6.59 6.78
CA GLY A 104 -15.00 -5.85 6.15
C GLY A 104 -16.03 -5.27 7.14
N ARG A 105 -15.67 -5.11 8.41
CA ARG A 105 -16.50 -4.49 9.47
C ARG A 105 -16.32 -2.98 9.56
N LEU A 106 -15.16 -2.49 9.09
CA LEU A 106 -14.82 -1.07 9.03
C LEU A 106 -14.40 -0.71 7.61
N PHE A 107 -14.82 0.44 7.13
CA PHE A 107 -14.48 0.98 5.81
C PHE A 107 -13.87 2.36 5.91
N MET A 108 -13.00 2.70 4.98
CA MET A 108 -12.34 3.99 4.93
C MET A 108 -12.47 4.63 3.55
N ARG A 109 -12.55 5.96 3.51
CA ARG A 109 -12.47 6.78 2.30
C ARG A 109 -11.48 7.91 2.55
N GLY A 110 -10.72 8.30 1.53
CA GLY A 110 -9.71 9.35 1.63
C GLY A 110 -8.33 8.82 2.01
N ASN A 111 -7.60 9.50 2.88
CA ASN A 111 -6.22 9.18 3.24
C ASN A 111 -6.14 8.03 4.25
N ILE A 112 -5.70 6.86 3.82
CA ILE A 112 -5.55 5.67 4.68
C ILE A 112 -4.45 5.88 5.73
N ALA A 113 -3.32 6.48 5.36
CA ALA A 113 -2.22 6.74 6.28
C ALA A 113 -2.68 7.61 7.47
N LEU A 114 -3.50 8.62 7.20
CA LEU A 114 -4.08 9.46 8.27
C LEU A 114 -4.94 8.65 9.24
N THR A 115 -5.68 7.66 8.74
CA THR A 115 -6.50 6.78 9.60
C THR A 115 -5.61 5.87 10.45
N LEU A 116 -4.51 5.36 9.90
CA LEU A 116 -3.54 4.56 10.64
C LEU A 116 -2.75 5.40 11.65
N GLU A 117 -2.35 6.63 11.30
CA GLU A 117 -1.72 7.58 12.23
C GLU A 117 -2.64 7.88 13.42
N LEU A 118 -3.95 8.00 13.18
CA LEU A 118 -4.91 8.16 14.26
C LEU A 118 -5.00 6.93 15.16
N ASP A 119 -5.01 5.74 14.58
CA ASP A 119 -5.02 4.48 15.34
C ASP A 119 -3.77 4.37 16.23
N ASP A 120 -2.59 4.76 15.73
CA ASP A 120 -1.35 4.87 16.49
C ASP A 120 -1.49 5.80 17.70
N LEU A 121 -2.09 6.95 17.47
CA LEU A 121 -2.27 7.97 18.49
C LEU A 121 -3.26 7.55 19.58
N LEU A 122 -4.36 6.90 19.18
CA LEU A 122 -5.45 6.52 20.09
C LEU A 122 -5.09 5.28 20.94
N HIS A 123 -4.14 4.42 20.51
CA HIS A 123 -3.84 3.15 21.17
C HIS A 123 -2.33 2.94 21.45
N PRO A 124 -1.62 3.87 22.12
CA PRO A 124 -0.16 3.76 22.24
C PRO A 124 0.30 2.56 23.10
N ALA A 125 -0.49 2.10 24.08
CA ALA A 125 -0.04 1.17 25.11
C ALA A 125 -0.61 -0.26 25.06
N ALA A 126 -1.72 -0.50 24.35
CA ALA A 126 -2.43 -1.80 24.37
C ALA A 126 -2.68 -2.34 22.96
N ARG A 127 -1.70 -2.19 22.07
CA ARG A 127 -1.87 -2.46 20.66
C ARG A 127 -1.41 -3.86 20.27
N ASP A 128 -2.17 -4.52 19.41
CA ASP A 128 -1.72 -5.75 18.75
C ASP A 128 -0.41 -5.45 17.98
N PRO A 129 0.68 -6.19 18.23
CA PRO A 129 1.96 -6.00 17.53
C PRO A 129 1.83 -6.10 16.00
N ARG A 130 0.79 -6.74 15.49
CA ARG A 130 0.48 -6.85 14.07
C ARG A 130 -0.12 -5.57 13.47
N SER A 131 -0.63 -4.68 14.30
CA SER A 131 -1.15 -3.39 13.83
C SER A 131 0.00 -2.51 13.35
N PRO A 132 0.00 -2.07 12.08
CA PRO A 132 1.08 -1.27 11.54
C PRO A 132 1.16 0.09 12.23
N ARG A 133 2.37 0.55 12.52
CA ARG A 133 2.68 1.90 13.00
C ARG A 133 3.20 2.76 11.87
N CYS A 134 2.83 4.03 11.89
CA CYS A 134 3.26 5.01 10.90
C CYS A 134 4.58 5.65 11.31
N HIS A 135 5.54 5.64 10.41
CA HIS A 135 6.87 6.21 10.64
C HIS A 135 7.31 7.09 9.48
N ARG A 136 8.23 8.00 9.79
CA ARG A 136 8.91 8.84 8.80
C ARG A 136 10.41 8.83 9.08
N VAL A 137 11.20 8.78 8.02
CA VAL A 137 12.65 8.79 8.09
C VAL A 137 13.22 9.52 6.87
N SER A 138 14.36 10.16 7.02
CA SER A 138 15.11 10.72 5.89
C SER A 138 16.03 9.64 5.31
N ALA A 139 15.73 9.17 4.11
CA ALA A 139 16.53 8.20 3.37
C ALA A 139 17.18 8.88 2.16
N GLY A 140 18.51 9.03 2.17
CA GLY A 140 19.24 9.73 1.11
C GLY A 140 18.75 11.16 0.86
N GLY A 141 18.33 11.88 1.90
CA GLY A 141 17.76 13.23 1.82
C GLY A 141 16.30 13.28 1.34
N VAL A 142 15.63 12.13 1.23
CA VAL A 142 14.23 12.03 0.87
C VAL A 142 13.40 11.65 2.10
N GLU A 143 12.47 12.51 2.52
CA GLU A 143 11.51 12.15 3.56
C GLU A 143 10.65 11.00 3.08
N SER A 144 10.74 9.89 3.77
CA SER A 144 10.15 8.60 3.41
C SER A 144 9.20 8.15 4.49
N PHE A 145 7.96 7.81 4.08
CA PHE A 145 6.93 7.25 4.94
C PHE A 145 6.94 5.73 4.84
N TYR A 146 6.74 5.06 5.97
CA TYR A 146 6.56 3.61 5.99
C TYR A 146 5.66 3.17 7.15
N LEU A 147 5.07 2.01 6.97
CA LEU A 147 4.34 1.26 7.98
C LEU A 147 5.26 0.19 8.55
N GLU A 148 5.31 0.05 9.87
CA GLU A 148 6.07 -0.98 10.56
C GLU A 148 5.15 -1.81 11.45
N ALA A 149 5.29 -3.15 11.41
CA ALA A 149 4.57 -4.08 12.26
C ALA A 149 5.44 -5.30 12.62
N GLY A 150 5.08 -6.01 13.67
CA GLY A 150 5.80 -7.18 14.16
C GLY A 150 6.90 -6.84 15.19
N GLU A 151 7.52 -7.87 15.73
CA GLU A 151 8.52 -7.71 16.79
C GLU A 151 9.87 -7.26 16.26
N ARG A 152 10.57 -6.37 17.00
CA ARG A 152 11.85 -5.78 16.60
C ARG A 152 12.98 -6.79 16.36
N GLY A 153 12.96 -7.93 17.05
CA GLY A 153 13.97 -8.98 16.92
C GLY A 153 13.70 -9.98 15.80
N ALA A 154 12.53 -9.91 15.16
CA ALA A 154 12.17 -10.83 14.08
C ALA A 154 12.86 -10.47 12.76
N THR A 155 12.96 -11.45 11.85
CA THR A 155 13.57 -11.28 10.54
C THR A 155 12.91 -10.16 9.74
N PRO A 156 13.68 -9.17 9.22
CA PRO A 156 13.10 -8.03 8.52
C PRO A 156 12.63 -8.39 7.11
N VAL A 157 11.44 -7.87 6.78
CA VAL A 157 10.82 -7.95 5.44
C VAL A 157 10.42 -6.55 5.01
N VAL A 158 10.88 -6.09 3.85
CA VAL A 158 10.49 -4.80 3.26
C VAL A 158 9.57 -5.02 2.07
N LEU A 159 8.39 -4.40 2.10
CA LEU A 159 7.34 -4.50 1.09
C LEU A 159 7.32 -3.25 0.21
N LEU A 160 7.40 -3.46 -1.12
CA LEU A 160 7.52 -2.41 -2.15
C LEU A 160 6.30 -2.44 -3.07
N HIS A 161 5.52 -1.39 -3.07
CA HIS A 161 4.25 -1.30 -3.82
C HIS A 161 4.43 -1.06 -5.33
N GLY A 162 3.36 -1.31 -6.09
CA GLY A 162 3.27 -1.07 -7.53
C GLY A 162 3.10 0.41 -7.90
N LEU A 163 3.13 0.69 -9.20
CA LEU A 163 2.91 2.04 -9.76
C LEU A 163 1.53 2.58 -9.35
N GLY A 164 1.51 3.76 -8.76
CA GLY A 164 0.26 4.43 -8.34
C GLY A 164 -0.37 3.87 -7.06
N ALA A 165 0.24 2.84 -6.45
CA ALA A 165 -0.17 2.32 -5.15
C ALA A 165 0.58 3.02 -3.99
N THR A 166 0.36 2.56 -2.77
CA THR A 166 1.03 2.98 -1.53
C THR A 166 1.32 1.77 -0.65
N SER A 167 2.01 1.96 0.45
CA SER A 167 2.26 0.95 1.48
C SER A 167 0.97 0.24 1.95
N ALA A 168 -0.16 0.94 1.94
CA ALA A 168 -1.47 0.38 2.28
C ALA A 168 -1.90 -0.78 1.36
N SER A 169 -1.32 -0.90 0.16
CA SER A 169 -1.57 -2.04 -0.74
C SER A 169 -1.06 -3.38 -0.19
N PHE A 170 -0.33 -3.36 0.92
CA PHE A 170 0.15 -4.55 1.60
C PHE A 170 -0.50 -4.78 2.98
N LEU A 171 -1.57 -4.08 3.34
CA LEU A 171 -2.21 -4.27 4.65
C LEU A 171 -2.54 -5.74 4.98
N PRO A 172 -3.09 -6.56 4.07
CA PRO A 172 -3.29 -7.99 4.34
C PRO A 172 -1.97 -8.72 4.61
N THR A 173 -0.93 -8.45 3.82
CA THR A 173 0.40 -9.04 3.96
C THR A 173 1.09 -8.60 5.26
N ILE A 174 1.00 -7.32 5.61
CA ILE A 174 1.52 -6.79 6.88
C ILE A 174 0.89 -7.53 8.04
N TRP A 175 -0.46 -7.57 8.08
CA TRP A 175 -1.22 -8.20 9.16
C TRP A 175 -0.88 -9.67 9.36
N ASP A 176 -0.61 -10.39 8.28
CA ASP A 176 -0.29 -11.79 8.36
C ASP A 176 1.19 -12.04 8.66
N LEU A 177 2.14 -11.45 7.93
CA LEU A 177 3.58 -11.68 8.10
C LEU A 177 4.12 -11.15 9.43
N SER A 178 3.51 -10.13 10.02
CA SER A 178 3.96 -9.54 11.29
C SER A 178 3.75 -10.44 12.52
N ARG A 179 3.19 -11.63 12.35
CA ARG A 179 3.14 -12.67 13.40
C ARG A 179 4.54 -13.22 13.71
N ASP A 180 5.41 -13.27 12.72
CA ASP A 180 6.71 -13.95 12.78
C ASP A 180 7.86 -13.17 12.11
N HIS A 181 7.56 -12.03 11.50
CA HIS A 181 8.51 -11.14 10.85
C HIS A 181 8.36 -9.69 11.30
N ARG A 182 9.45 -8.94 11.23
CA ARG A 182 9.39 -7.47 11.34
C ARG A 182 9.19 -6.88 9.95
N VAL A 183 7.99 -6.35 9.71
CA VAL A 183 7.52 -5.94 8.38
C VAL A 183 7.59 -4.43 8.23
N PHE A 184 8.20 -3.97 7.13
CA PHE A 184 8.27 -2.57 6.71
C PHE A 184 7.58 -2.43 5.36
N ALA A 185 6.45 -1.76 5.28
CA ALA A 185 5.85 -1.41 4.00
C ALA A 185 6.09 0.06 3.71
N VAL A 186 6.84 0.35 2.64
CA VAL A 186 7.31 1.71 2.36
C VAL A 186 6.50 2.37 1.25
N ASP A 187 6.23 3.66 1.40
CA ASP A 187 5.79 4.48 0.27
C ASP A 187 7.02 4.88 -0.55
N LEU A 188 7.12 4.39 -1.76
CA LEU A 188 8.22 4.72 -2.66
C LEU A 188 8.26 6.24 -2.94
N PRO A 189 9.46 6.88 -3.06
CA PRO A 189 9.56 8.28 -3.44
C PRO A 189 8.69 8.62 -4.64
N GLY A 190 7.89 9.67 -4.52
CA GLY A 190 6.91 10.06 -5.53
C GLY A 190 5.48 9.61 -5.25
N PHE A 191 5.27 8.69 -4.30
CA PHE A 191 3.96 8.09 -3.98
C PHE A 191 3.60 8.25 -2.51
N GLY A 192 2.33 7.98 -2.20
CA GLY A 192 1.78 7.97 -0.84
C GLY A 192 2.09 9.24 -0.05
N GLU A 193 2.59 9.05 1.17
CA GLU A 193 3.01 10.11 2.09
C GLU A 193 4.50 10.45 1.99
N SER A 194 5.29 9.68 1.22
CA SER A 194 6.69 10.00 0.95
C SER A 194 6.84 11.26 0.10
N ALA A 195 7.98 11.92 0.21
CA ALA A 195 8.33 13.09 -0.59
C ALA A 195 8.27 12.77 -2.08
N LYS A 196 7.94 13.78 -2.88
CA LYS A 196 7.78 13.68 -4.33
C LYS A 196 8.86 14.51 -5.02
N PRO A 197 10.10 13.96 -5.12
CA PRO A 197 11.22 14.66 -5.74
C PRO A 197 10.98 14.84 -7.24
N VAL A 198 11.30 16.03 -7.75
CA VAL A 198 11.22 16.34 -9.19
C VAL A 198 12.53 15.87 -9.84
N ARG A 199 12.62 14.59 -10.13
CA ARG A 199 13.76 13.94 -10.80
C ARG A 199 13.33 12.65 -11.49
N PRO A 200 14.14 12.09 -12.40
CA PRO A 200 13.84 10.79 -13.00
C PRO A 200 13.76 9.68 -11.96
N LEU A 201 12.59 9.01 -11.88
CA LEU A 201 12.30 7.92 -10.96
C LEU A 201 12.45 6.58 -11.70
N HIS A 202 13.69 6.19 -11.99
CA HIS A 202 14.02 4.90 -12.63
C HIS A 202 14.49 3.87 -11.60
N ALA A 203 14.54 2.59 -11.97
CA ALA A 203 14.88 1.49 -11.07
C ALA A 203 16.20 1.70 -10.32
N ALA A 204 17.25 2.19 -10.99
CA ALA A 204 18.53 2.47 -10.35
C ALA A 204 18.49 3.61 -9.31
N TYR A 205 17.61 4.59 -9.47
CA TYR A 205 17.35 5.61 -8.44
C TYR A 205 16.70 4.96 -7.22
N TYR A 206 15.65 4.20 -7.43
CA TYR A 206 14.97 3.51 -6.34
C TYR A 206 15.88 2.51 -5.61
N ALA A 207 16.76 1.82 -6.34
CA ALA A 207 17.70 0.88 -5.71
C ALA A 207 18.66 1.60 -4.76
N ARG A 208 19.24 2.74 -5.15
CA ARG A 208 20.06 3.55 -4.24
C ARG A 208 19.28 4.05 -3.04
N TRP A 209 18.10 4.64 -3.30
CA TRP A 209 17.23 5.09 -2.22
C TRP A 209 16.83 3.96 -1.26
N MET A 210 16.62 2.74 -1.74
CA MET A 210 16.31 1.59 -0.88
C MET A 210 17.47 1.24 0.04
N VAL A 211 18.72 1.31 -0.43
CA VAL A 211 19.90 1.14 0.43
C VAL A 211 19.96 2.23 1.50
N ASP A 212 19.75 3.49 1.10
CA ASP A 212 19.70 4.62 2.04
C ASP A 212 18.53 4.45 3.05
N PHE A 213 17.41 3.87 2.64
CA PHE A 213 16.29 3.55 3.54
C PHE A 213 16.68 2.47 4.56
N LEU A 214 17.29 1.38 4.10
CA LEU A 214 17.76 0.31 5.00
C LEU A 214 18.74 0.87 6.05
N ASP A 215 19.65 1.75 5.65
CA ASP A 215 20.58 2.42 6.57
C ASP A 215 19.83 3.31 7.58
N ALA A 216 18.87 4.09 7.11
CA ALA A 216 18.10 4.99 7.95
C ALA A 216 17.24 4.27 9.01
N VAL A 217 16.79 3.02 8.72
CA VAL A 217 16.05 2.19 9.69
C VAL A 217 16.94 1.14 10.39
N ALA A 218 18.27 1.28 10.26
CA ALA A 218 19.29 0.43 10.87
C ALA A 218 19.13 -1.06 10.52
N LEU A 219 18.80 -1.38 9.27
CA LEU A 219 18.75 -2.73 8.75
C LEU A 219 19.97 -2.99 7.86
N PRO A 220 20.92 -3.85 8.26
CA PRO A 220 22.06 -4.19 7.42
C PRO A 220 21.65 -4.91 6.14
N ARG A 221 20.60 -5.73 6.22
CA ARG A 221 19.99 -6.46 5.10
C ARG A 221 18.54 -6.87 5.43
N ALA A 222 17.76 -7.20 4.43
CA ALA A 222 16.37 -7.63 4.59
C ALA A 222 15.90 -8.55 3.45
N ASN A 223 14.82 -9.29 3.68
CA ASN A 223 14.02 -9.86 2.61
C ASN A 223 13.25 -8.73 1.90
N LEU A 224 13.31 -8.67 0.57
CA LEU A 224 12.56 -7.69 -0.21
C LEU A 224 11.40 -8.36 -0.94
N VAL A 225 10.22 -7.85 -0.74
CA VAL A 225 9.01 -8.27 -1.45
C VAL A 225 8.51 -7.11 -2.30
N GLY A 226 8.32 -7.32 -3.59
CA GLY A 226 7.84 -6.25 -4.45
C GLY A 226 6.74 -6.69 -5.41
N ASN A 227 5.67 -5.89 -5.49
CA ASN A 227 4.65 -6.07 -6.51
C ASN A 227 4.89 -5.12 -7.69
N SER A 228 4.78 -5.64 -8.93
CA SER A 228 4.84 -4.82 -10.15
C SER A 228 6.11 -3.94 -10.21
N MET A 229 5.96 -2.61 -10.18
CA MET A 229 7.06 -1.64 -10.07
C MET A 229 7.95 -1.93 -8.86
N GLY A 230 7.38 -2.23 -7.71
CA GLY A 230 8.12 -2.59 -6.50
C GLY A 230 8.98 -3.84 -6.70
N GLY A 231 8.47 -4.83 -7.46
CA GLY A 231 9.23 -6.01 -7.88
C GLY A 231 10.42 -5.65 -8.77
N ARG A 232 10.25 -4.69 -9.68
CA ARG A 232 11.35 -4.17 -10.50
C ARG A 232 12.41 -3.45 -9.66
N VAL A 233 11.96 -2.72 -8.64
CA VAL A 233 12.88 -2.05 -7.68
C VAL A 233 13.66 -3.10 -6.89
N ALA A 234 12.98 -4.11 -6.32
CA ALA A 234 13.63 -5.20 -5.57
C ALA A 234 14.68 -5.94 -6.41
N LEU A 235 14.38 -6.24 -7.68
CA LEU A 235 15.33 -6.82 -8.64
C LEU A 235 16.57 -5.92 -8.82
N GLU A 236 16.37 -4.61 -8.98
CA GLU A 236 17.50 -3.69 -9.17
C GLU A 236 18.37 -3.58 -7.91
N VAL A 237 17.77 -3.64 -6.70
CA VAL A 237 18.53 -3.72 -5.44
C VAL A 237 19.36 -5.01 -5.40
N GLY A 238 18.75 -6.16 -5.70
CA GLY A 238 19.44 -7.45 -5.72
C GLY A 238 20.59 -7.51 -6.73
N LEU A 239 20.47 -6.81 -7.87
CA LEU A 239 21.51 -6.74 -8.89
C LEU A 239 22.65 -5.77 -8.54
N ARG A 240 22.40 -4.70 -7.77
CA ARG A 240 23.38 -3.64 -7.48
C ARG A 240 24.01 -3.74 -6.10
N SER A 241 23.27 -4.26 -5.16
CA SER A 241 23.63 -4.31 -3.74
C SER A 241 23.17 -5.66 -3.15
N PRO A 242 23.64 -6.80 -3.69
CA PRO A 242 23.20 -8.12 -3.24
C PRO A 242 23.49 -8.37 -1.76
N GLU A 243 24.50 -7.75 -1.18
CA GLU A 243 24.85 -7.82 0.25
C GLU A 243 23.76 -7.24 1.17
N ARG A 244 22.88 -6.38 0.64
CA ARG A 244 21.78 -5.77 1.37
C ARG A 244 20.47 -6.58 1.30
N VAL A 245 20.48 -7.70 0.59
CA VAL A 245 19.31 -8.52 0.34
C VAL A 245 19.54 -9.94 0.87
N ASP A 246 18.57 -10.45 1.63
CA ASP A 246 18.54 -11.87 2.00
C ASP A 246 17.91 -12.70 0.88
N ARG A 247 16.64 -12.43 0.58
CA ARG A 247 15.84 -13.09 -0.44
C ARG A 247 14.93 -12.11 -1.15
N LEU A 248 14.50 -12.46 -2.35
CA LEU A 248 13.59 -11.66 -3.16
C LEU A 248 12.30 -12.42 -3.42
N VAL A 249 11.16 -11.80 -3.13
CA VAL A 249 9.85 -12.27 -3.58
C VAL A 249 9.22 -11.23 -4.51
N LEU A 250 8.91 -11.65 -5.71
CA LEU A 250 8.60 -10.79 -6.85
C LEU A 250 7.18 -11.13 -7.36
N LEU A 251 6.22 -10.34 -6.94
CA LEU A 251 4.79 -10.53 -7.23
C LEU A 251 4.44 -9.79 -8.53
N CYS A 252 4.20 -10.53 -9.60
CA CYS A 252 3.92 -9.97 -10.93
C CYS A 252 4.88 -8.81 -11.28
N PRO A 253 6.22 -9.01 -11.17
CA PRO A 253 7.18 -7.93 -11.26
C PRO A 253 7.16 -7.28 -12.63
N SER A 254 7.21 -5.96 -12.68
CA SER A 254 7.40 -5.23 -13.92
C SER A 254 8.81 -5.48 -14.45
N MET A 255 8.91 -5.94 -15.69
CA MET A 255 10.17 -6.27 -16.37
C MET A 255 10.20 -5.67 -17.77
N ALA A 256 11.39 -5.46 -18.33
CA ALA A 256 11.52 -4.88 -19.65
C ALA A 256 10.89 -5.77 -20.75
N TRP A 257 9.98 -5.19 -21.52
CA TRP A 257 9.21 -5.88 -22.55
C TRP A 257 10.10 -6.23 -23.76
N ARG A 258 10.13 -7.50 -24.12
CA ARG A 258 10.91 -7.96 -25.29
C ARG A 258 10.21 -7.68 -26.63
N ARG A 259 8.88 -7.80 -26.71
CA ARG A 259 8.13 -7.78 -27.98
C ARG A 259 7.05 -6.69 -28.08
N TYR A 260 6.33 -6.39 -27.04
CA TYR A 260 5.13 -5.52 -27.09
C TYR A 260 5.45 -4.05 -26.80
N ARG A 261 6.28 -3.42 -27.66
CA ARG A 261 6.64 -2.00 -27.50
C ARG A 261 5.78 -1.06 -28.32
N PHE A 262 4.62 -1.50 -28.81
CA PHE A 262 3.72 -0.64 -29.60
C PHE A 262 3.28 0.61 -28.83
N ALA A 263 3.08 0.52 -27.53
CA ALA A 263 2.75 1.65 -26.67
C ALA A 263 3.95 2.58 -26.35
N ALA A 264 5.18 2.19 -26.69
CA ALA A 264 6.38 2.96 -26.37
C ALA A 264 6.36 4.36 -27.01
N GLY A 265 5.82 4.47 -28.24
CA GLY A 265 5.60 5.75 -28.93
C GLY A 265 4.70 6.67 -28.12
N LEU A 266 3.55 6.16 -27.69
CA LEU A 266 2.59 6.91 -26.87
C LEU A 266 3.18 7.28 -25.51
N VAL A 267 3.86 6.34 -24.84
CA VAL A 267 4.50 6.58 -23.54
C VAL A 267 5.60 7.64 -23.64
N ARG A 268 6.32 7.71 -24.76
CA ARG A 268 7.30 8.80 -25.01
C ARG A 268 6.66 10.18 -25.04
N LEU A 269 5.40 10.29 -25.46
CA LEU A 269 4.64 11.55 -25.47
C LEU A 269 4.15 11.94 -24.07
N LEU A 270 4.02 11.01 -23.14
CA LEU A 270 3.66 11.27 -21.75
C LEU A 270 4.85 11.90 -21.01
N ARG A 271 5.16 13.15 -21.35
CA ARG A 271 6.25 13.88 -20.70
C ARG A 271 5.90 14.19 -19.25
N PRO A 272 6.82 14.02 -18.29
CA PRO A 272 6.57 14.30 -16.87
C PRO A 272 6.11 15.75 -16.63
N GLU A 273 6.57 16.69 -17.45
CA GLU A 273 6.20 18.12 -17.40
C GLU A 273 4.70 18.34 -17.59
N LEU A 274 4.01 17.45 -18.32
CA LEU A 274 2.55 17.47 -18.46
C LEU A 274 1.83 17.29 -17.11
N GLY A 275 2.51 16.74 -16.12
CA GLY A 275 1.98 16.63 -14.76
C GLY A 275 1.71 17.96 -14.07
N VAL A 276 2.25 19.06 -14.55
CA VAL A 276 1.92 20.42 -14.07
C VAL A 276 0.48 20.78 -14.42
N THR A 277 -0.01 20.31 -15.58
CA THR A 277 -1.38 20.59 -16.03
C THR A 277 -2.39 19.84 -15.15
N PRO A 278 -3.42 20.50 -14.64
CA PRO A 278 -4.50 19.84 -13.93
C PRO A 278 -5.21 18.83 -14.84
N LEU A 279 -5.08 17.54 -14.51
CA LEU A 279 -5.79 16.48 -15.21
C LEU A 279 -6.92 16.00 -14.28
N PRO A 280 -8.19 16.17 -14.67
CA PRO A 280 -9.29 15.63 -13.89
C PRO A 280 -9.24 14.10 -13.92
N VAL A 281 -9.06 13.49 -12.78
CA VAL A 281 -9.09 12.03 -12.64
C VAL A 281 -10.43 11.64 -12.02
N LEU A 282 -11.25 10.99 -12.82
CA LEU A 282 -12.54 10.51 -12.37
C LEU A 282 -12.33 9.22 -11.55
N HIS A 283 -12.71 9.25 -10.29
CA HIS A 283 -12.65 8.10 -9.38
C HIS A 283 -13.20 6.80 -10.02
N ARG A 284 -14.30 6.90 -10.78
CA ARG A 284 -14.90 5.76 -11.48
C ARG A 284 -13.99 5.12 -12.52
N LEU A 285 -13.20 5.92 -13.24
CA LEU A 285 -12.24 5.40 -14.21
C LEU A 285 -11.08 4.68 -13.50
N VAL A 286 -10.55 5.29 -12.42
CA VAL A 286 -9.52 4.65 -11.59
C VAL A 286 -10.03 3.32 -11.03
N LEU A 287 -11.23 3.30 -10.47
CA LEU A 287 -11.85 2.08 -9.97
C LEU A 287 -12.02 1.01 -11.05
N GLY A 288 -12.39 1.39 -12.28
CA GLY A 288 -12.47 0.49 -13.43
C GLY A 288 -11.11 -0.14 -13.76
N VAL A 289 -10.05 0.69 -13.81
CA VAL A 289 -8.67 0.21 -14.04
C VAL A 289 -8.22 -0.70 -12.90
N LEU A 290 -8.42 -0.30 -11.64
CA LEU A 290 -8.07 -1.14 -10.50
C LEU A 290 -8.76 -2.51 -10.56
N ARG A 291 -10.07 -2.54 -10.83
CA ARG A 291 -10.82 -3.80 -10.96
C ARG A 291 -10.27 -4.70 -12.08
N SER A 292 -9.79 -4.10 -13.18
CA SER A 292 -9.22 -4.89 -14.29
C SER A 292 -7.88 -5.56 -13.94
N LEU A 293 -7.21 -5.15 -12.87
CA LEU A 293 -5.97 -5.79 -12.39
C LEU A 293 -6.23 -7.12 -11.67
N PHE A 294 -7.47 -7.41 -11.31
CA PHE A 294 -7.87 -8.63 -10.62
C PHE A 294 -8.52 -9.62 -11.60
N ALA A 295 -8.25 -10.90 -11.44
CA ALA A 295 -8.97 -11.94 -12.18
C ALA A 295 -10.42 -12.06 -11.69
N ARG A 296 -10.60 -11.89 -10.38
CA ARG A 296 -11.88 -11.95 -9.68
C ARG A 296 -12.05 -10.74 -8.75
N PRO A 297 -12.40 -9.57 -9.28
CA PRO A 297 -12.56 -8.37 -8.47
C PRO A 297 -13.61 -8.50 -7.36
N GLU A 298 -14.55 -9.44 -7.51
CA GLU A 298 -15.56 -9.77 -6.50
C GLU A 298 -15.00 -10.43 -5.22
N ARG A 299 -13.77 -10.94 -5.24
CA ARG A 299 -13.07 -11.46 -4.06
C ARG A 299 -12.59 -10.36 -3.12
N VAL A 300 -12.43 -9.16 -3.66
CA VAL A 300 -11.95 -8.01 -2.89
C VAL A 300 -13.14 -7.15 -2.49
N PRO A 301 -13.31 -6.81 -1.21
CA PRO A 301 -14.39 -5.94 -0.76
C PRO A 301 -14.41 -4.63 -1.56
N ASP A 302 -15.57 -4.22 -2.03
CA ASP A 302 -15.77 -2.95 -2.76
C ASP A 302 -15.22 -1.75 -1.99
N ALA A 303 -15.25 -1.80 -0.68
CA ALA A 303 -14.69 -0.77 0.18
C ALA A 303 -13.17 -0.65 0.07
N ALA A 304 -12.44 -1.78 0.01
CA ALA A 304 -10.99 -1.80 -0.18
C ALA A 304 -10.62 -1.27 -1.57
N MET A 305 -11.37 -1.65 -2.60
CA MET A 305 -11.21 -1.12 -3.96
C MET A 305 -11.43 0.38 -4.03
N ASN A 306 -12.47 0.88 -3.35
CA ASN A 306 -12.75 2.32 -3.30
C ASN A 306 -11.66 3.07 -2.53
N ALA A 307 -11.16 2.52 -1.41
CA ALA A 307 -10.08 3.11 -0.64
C ALA A 307 -8.78 3.22 -1.48
N ALA A 308 -8.43 2.18 -2.23
CA ALA A 308 -7.30 2.21 -3.16
C ALA A 308 -7.47 3.25 -4.28
N ALA A 309 -8.69 3.38 -4.82
CA ALA A 309 -9.00 4.41 -5.83
C ALA A 309 -8.89 5.83 -5.25
N ASP A 310 -9.36 6.06 -4.02
CA ASP A 310 -9.22 7.35 -3.34
C ASP A 310 -7.74 7.72 -3.12
N GLU A 311 -6.93 6.76 -2.69
CA GLU A 311 -5.48 6.97 -2.52
C GLU A 311 -4.80 7.36 -3.84
N PHE A 312 -5.08 6.65 -4.93
CA PHE A 312 -4.56 7.00 -6.23
C PHE A 312 -4.97 8.42 -6.64
N VAL A 313 -6.29 8.73 -6.56
CA VAL A 313 -6.82 10.05 -6.92
C VAL A 313 -6.17 11.15 -6.07
N ARG A 314 -6.00 10.92 -4.77
CA ARG A 314 -5.39 11.86 -3.83
C ARG A 314 -3.95 12.21 -4.22
N VAL A 315 -3.13 11.19 -4.48
CA VAL A 315 -1.72 11.39 -4.88
C VAL A 315 -1.64 12.03 -6.25
N PHE A 316 -2.41 11.54 -7.21
CA PHE A 316 -2.42 12.02 -8.59
C PHE A 316 -3.06 13.41 -8.75
N ALA A 317 -3.90 13.86 -7.80
CA ALA A 317 -4.46 15.21 -7.81
C ALA A 317 -3.39 16.31 -7.70
N THR A 318 -2.21 15.99 -7.15
CA THR A 318 -1.13 16.95 -6.97
C THR A 318 -0.20 17.01 -8.19
N PRO A 319 0.31 18.20 -8.60
CA PRO A 319 1.27 18.29 -9.71
C PRO A 319 2.50 17.39 -9.53
N ARG A 320 3.08 17.39 -8.32
CA ARG A 320 4.26 16.56 -8.03
C ARG A 320 3.95 15.06 -8.08
N GLY A 321 2.75 14.63 -7.65
CA GLY A 321 2.30 13.24 -7.77
C GLY A 321 2.14 12.81 -9.22
N ARG A 322 1.56 13.65 -10.09
CA ARG A 322 1.47 13.39 -11.53
C ARG A 322 2.83 13.29 -12.21
N ILE A 323 3.74 14.24 -11.91
CA ILE A 323 5.11 14.23 -12.43
C ILE A 323 5.82 12.93 -12.03
N ALA A 324 5.74 12.55 -10.76
CA ALA A 324 6.34 11.31 -10.24
C ALA A 324 5.75 10.07 -10.93
N PHE A 325 4.43 10.00 -11.07
CA PHE A 325 3.74 8.90 -11.77
C PHE A 325 4.22 8.79 -13.22
N PHE A 326 4.29 9.88 -13.96
CA PHE A 326 4.76 9.86 -15.36
C PHE A 326 6.24 9.48 -15.47
N HIS A 327 7.10 9.95 -14.56
CA HIS A 327 8.49 9.53 -14.52
C HIS A 327 8.61 8.02 -14.32
N ALA A 328 7.92 7.46 -13.30
CA ALA A 328 7.97 6.03 -12.99
C ALA A 328 7.37 5.17 -14.11
N ALA A 329 6.21 5.57 -14.65
CA ALA A 329 5.57 4.88 -15.77
C ALA A 329 6.48 4.82 -17.00
N ARG A 330 7.11 5.95 -17.36
CA ARG A 330 8.07 5.99 -18.46
C ARG A 330 9.28 5.11 -18.22
N ALA A 331 9.83 5.13 -17.01
CA ALA A 331 10.98 4.30 -16.64
C ALA A 331 10.69 2.81 -16.81
N ILE A 332 9.49 2.35 -16.46
CA ILE A 332 9.05 0.97 -16.64
C ILE A 332 8.89 0.63 -18.13
N TYR A 333 8.13 1.43 -18.87
CA TYR A 333 7.78 1.12 -20.25
C TYR A 333 8.92 1.33 -21.25
N LEU A 334 9.83 2.26 -20.96
CA LEU A 334 10.92 2.63 -21.86
C LEU A 334 12.26 1.97 -21.48
N GLU A 335 12.28 1.10 -20.45
CA GLU A 335 13.48 0.35 -20.12
C GLU A 335 13.93 -0.54 -21.29
N ASP A 336 15.25 -0.50 -21.60
CA ASP A 336 15.80 -1.30 -22.66
C ASP A 336 15.89 -2.77 -22.27
N PRO A 337 15.26 -3.67 -23.05
CA PRO A 337 15.32 -5.10 -22.76
C PRO A 337 16.65 -5.75 -23.16
N HIS A 338 17.33 -5.21 -24.18
CA HIS A 338 18.50 -5.83 -24.85
C HIS A 338 19.75 -4.92 -24.79
N GLY A 339 20.89 -5.46 -25.25
CA GLY A 339 22.18 -4.79 -25.22
C GLY A 339 22.90 -4.98 -23.88
N ALA A 340 24.16 -4.54 -23.79
CA ALA A 340 25.01 -4.77 -22.61
C ALA A 340 24.43 -4.21 -21.30
N ARG A 341 23.64 -3.17 -21.37
CA ARG A 341 22.95 -2.53 -20.22
C ARG A 341 21.47 -2.91 -20.12
N GLY A 342 20.96 -3.74 -21.04
CA GLY A 342 19.56 -4.15 -21.09
C GLY A 342 19.19 -5.01 -19.89
N PHE A 343 17.93 -4.95 -19.50
CA PHE A 343 17.42 -5.66 -18.32
C PHE A 343 17.73 -7.16 -18.38
N TRP A 344 17.41 -7.83 -19.50
CA TRP A 344 17.56 -9.28 -19.64
C TRP A 344 19.03 -9.74 -19.71
N SER A 345 19.94 -8.87 -20.15
CA SER A 345 21.38 -9.17 -20.16
C SER A 345 22.00 -9.08 -18.76
N ARG A 346 21.38 -8.31 -17.84
CA ARG A 346 21.85 -8.15 -16.46
C ARG A 346 21.23 -9.16 -15.49
N LEU A 347 20.03 -9.67 -15.80
CA LEU A 347 19.30 -10.58 -14.91
C LEU A 347 20.08 -11.83 -14.49
N PRO A 348 20.88 -12.48 -15.34
CA PRO A 348 21.73 -13.61 -14.93
C PRO A 348 22.72 -13.31 -13.81
N GLY A 349 23.04 -12.02 -13.59
CA GLY A 349 23.91 -11.57 -12.47
C GLY A 349 23.21 -11.51 -11.11
N LEU A 350 21.92 -11.84 -11.03
CA LEU A 350 21.21 -11.89 -9.77
C LEU A 350 21.62 -13.14 -8.96
N SER A 351 22.38 -12.93 -7.90
CA SER A 351 22.96 -13.99 -7.07
C SER A 351 22.11 -14.37 -5.85
N ARG A 352 21.07 -13.59 -5.54
CA ARG A 352 20.25 -13.83 -4.34
C ARG A 352 19.10 -14.78 -4.66
N PRO A 353 18.71 -15.66 -3.72
CA PRO A 353 17.54 -16.52 -3.88
C PRO A 353 16.31 -15.68 -4.23
N SER A 354 15.60 -16.08 -5.29
CA SER A 354 14.52 -15.29 -5.86
C SER A 354 13.32 -16.15 -6.20
N LEU A 355 12.15 -15.73 -5.72
CA LEU A 355 10.84 -16.32 -6.01
C LEU A 355 10.04 -15.35 -6.88
N PHE A 356 9.67 -15.78 -8.07
CA PHE A 356 8.79 -15.05 -8.98
C PHE A 356 7.40 -15.67 -8.95
N VAL A 357 6.39 -14.84 -8.67
CA VAL A 357 4.98 -15.24 -8.65
C VAL A 357 4.24 -14.51 -9.76
N PHE A 358 3.52 -15.25 -10.60
CA PHE A 358 2.71 -14.70 -11.69
C PHE A 358 1.25 -15.11 -11.55
N GLY A 359 0.33 -14.21 -11.89
CA GLY A 359 -1.08 -14.54 -12.08
C GLY A 359 -1.32 -15.06 -13.51
N ASP A 360 -2.09 -16.11 -13.69
CA ASP A 360 -2.40 -16.66 -15.02
C ASP A 360 -3.37 -15.79 -15.82
N ARG A 361 -4.08 -14.89 -15.14
CA ARG A 361 -5.01 -13.91 -15.72
C ARG A 361 -4.45 -12.48 -15.73
N ASP A 362 -3.16 -12.31 -15.41
CA ASP A 362 -2.52 -11.00 -15.44
C ASP A 362 -2.31 -10.54 -16.89
N TRP A 363 -3.09 -9.53 -17.30
CA TRP A 363 -2.97 -8.94 -18.64
C TRP A 363 -1.85 -7.89 -18.71
N LEU A 364 -1.43 -7.34 -17.55
CA LEU A 364 -0.42 -6.28 -17.48
C LEU A 364 1.01 -6.85 -17.49
N VAL A 365 1.24 -7.97 -16.79
CA VAL A 365 2.50 -8.72 -16.81
C VAL A 365 2.21 -10.16 -17.26
N PRO A 366 2.20 -10.40 -18.59
CA PRO A 366 1.79 -11.69 -19.14
C PRO A 366 2.67 -12.85 -18.66
N ARG A 367 2.06 -14.01 -18.49
CA ARG A 367 2.71 -15.28 -18.13
C ARG A 367 3.92 -15.63 -19.00
N ALA A 368 4.02 -15.09 -20.23
CA ALA A 368 5.20 -15.25 -21.08
C ALA A 368 6.52 -14.81 -20.40
N PHE A 369 6.46 -13.89 -19.44
CA PHE A 369 7.62 -13.48 -18.66
C PHE A 369 8.22 -14.62 -17.82
N LEU A 370 7.41 -15.58 -17.37
CA LEU A 370 7.87 -16.76 -16.64
C LEU A 370 8.91 -17.54 -17.46
N HIS A 371 8.64 -17.76 -18.75
CA HIS A 371 9.60 -18.44 -19.63
C HIS A 371 10.88 -17.60 -19.84
N HIS A 372 10.73 -16.27 -19.90
CA HIS A 372 11.90 -15.40 -20.05
C HIS A 372 12.76 -15.38 -18.78
N VAL A 373 12.15 -15.42 -17.60
CA VAL A 373 12.86 -15.54 -16.32
C VAL A 373 13.56 -16.88 -16.23
N GLY A 374 12.87 -18.01 -16.48
CA GLY A 374 13.48 -19.35 -16.42
C GLY A 374 14.65 -19.52 -17.38
N ALA A 375 14.59 -18.89 -18.55
CA ALA A 375 15.70 -18.90 -19.50
C ALA A 375 16.88 -18.01 -19.08
N ALA A 376 16.64 -16.87 -18.44
CA ALA A 376 17.67 -15.91 -18.05
C ALA A 376 18.25 -16.19 -16.66
N LEU A 377 17.47 -16.77 -15.75
CA LEU A 377 17.84 -17.08 -14.37
C LEU A 377 17.28 -18.45 -13.97
N PRO A 378 17.94 -19.57 -14.39
CA PRO A 378 17.47 -20.93 -14.11
C PRO A 378 17.41 -21.28 -12.62
N SER A 379 18.14 -20.55 -11.77
CA SER A 379 18.15 -20.73 -10.31
C SER A 379 16.94 -20.11 -9.61
N ALA A 380 16.12 -19.32 -10.32
CA ALA A 380 14.95 -18.69 -9.72
C ALA A 380 13.81 -19.71 -9.52
N THR A 381 13.16 -19.65 -8.38
CA THR A 381 11.88 -20.33 -8.18
C THR A 381 10.78 -19.53 -8.85
N CYS A 382 9.94 -20.21 -9.65
CA CYS A 382 8.84 -19.59 -10.37
C CYS A 382 7.52 -20.27 -10.04
N GLU A 383 6.53 -19.50 -9.62
CA GLU A 383 5.19 -19.96 -9.26
C GLU A 383 4.13 -19.27 -10.11
N THR A 384 3.05 -19.98 -10.41
CA THR A 384 1.89 -19.42 -11.08
C THR A 384 0.66 -19.62 -10.23
N PHE A 385 -0.05 -18.53 -9.95
CA PHE A 385 -1.34 -18.59 -9.27
C PHE A 385 -2.45 -18.67 -10.32
N SER A 386 -3.23 -19.74 -10.26
CA SER A 386 -4.39 -19.94 -11.14
C SER A 386 -5.53 -19.01 -10.71
N ASP A 387 -6.28 -18.49 -11.70
CA ASP A 387 -7.40 -17.58 -11.51
C ASP A 387 -7.02 -16.33 -10.71
N CYS A 388 -5.81 -15.82 -10.99
CA CYS A 388 -5.19 -14.68 -10.31
C CYS A 388 -4.76 -13.62 -11.33
N GLY A 389 -5.02 -12.37 -11.01
CA GLY A 389 -4.59 -11.20 -11.78
C GLY A 389 -3.23 -10.66 -11.36
N HIS A 390 -3.09 -9.33 -11.40
CA HIS A 390 -1.83 -8.61 -11.20
C HIS A 390 -1.44 -8.41 -9.72
N VAL A 391 -2.35 -8.69 -8.78
CA VAL A 391 -2.20 -8.30 -7.36
C VAL A 391 -2.42 -9.51 -6.44
N PRO A 392 -1.58 -10.57 -6.52
CA PRO A 392 -1.78 -11.82 -5.78
C PRO A 392 -1.85 -11.63 -4.26
N GLN A 393 -1.17 -10.63 -3.70
CA GLN A 393 -1.22 -10.29 -2.27
C GLN A 393 -2.59 -9.80 -1.80
N PHE A 394 -3.46 -9.39 -2.73
CA PHE A 394 -4.85 -9.00 -2.45
C PHE A 394 -5.86 -10.07 -2.85
N GLU A 395 -5.63 -10.76 -3.96
CA GLU A 395 -6.55 -11.79 -4.46
C GLU A 395 -6.46 -13.09 -3.67
N PHE A 396 -5.25 -13.41 -3.18
CA PHE A 396 -4.94 -14.63 -2.43
C PHE A 396 -4.00 -14.31 -1.25
N PRO A 397 -4.41 -13.47 -0.29
CA PRO A 397 -3.51 -12.97 0.75
C PRO A 397 -2.89 -14.08 1.60
N GLU A 398 -3.67 -15.08 2.05
CA GLU A 398 -3.18 -16.19 2.87
C GLU A 398 -2.19 -17.06 2.09
N ARG A 399 -2.53 -17.43 0.84
CA ARG A 399 -1.65 -18.24 -0.01
C ARG A 399 -0.35 -17.51 -0.31
N THR A 400 -0.42 -16.21 -0.59
CA THR A 400 0.75 -15.39 -0.89
C THR A 400 1.67 -15.29 0.33
N SER A 401 1.12 -15.04 1.51
CA SER A 401 1.90 -14.96 2.75
C SER A 401 2.49 -16.31 3.15
N ALA A 402 1.74 -17.41 2.99
CA ALA A 402 2.25 -18.76 3.27
C ALA A 402 3.42 -19.12 2.35
N LEU A 403 3.31 -18.79 1.06
CA LEU A 403 4.39 -19.01 0.09
C LEU A 403 5.64 -18.18 0.42
N MET A 404 5.48 -16.93 0.84
CA MET A 404 6.58 -16.07 1.29
C MET A 404 7.29 -16.69 2.49
N ARG A 405 6.55 -17.13 3.52
CA ARG A 405 7.12 -17.78 4.72
C ARG A 405 7.92 -19.02 4.35
N ALA A 406 7.33 -19.91 3.55
CA ALA A 406 8.01 -21.12 3.11
C ALA A 406 9.32 -20.80 2.36
N PHE A 407 9.30 -19.77 1.52
CA PHE A 407 10.48 -19.34 0.79
C PHE A 407 11.53 -18.66 1.69
N PHE A 408 11.14 -17.90 2.70
CA PHE A 408 12.08 -17.28 3.65
C PHE A 408 12.78 -18.31 4.54
N LEU A 409 12.15 -19.45 4.80
CA LEU A 409 12.70 -20.56 5.61
C LEU A 409 13.48 -21.59 4.79
N SER A 410 13.40 -21.56 3.45
CA SER A 410 14.13 -22.51 2.61
C SER A 410 15.65 -22.35 2.80
N PRO A 411 16.44 -23.42 2.66
CA PRO A 411 17.89 -23.39 2.82
C PRO A 411 18.61 -22.47 1.81
#